data_77a3744f370396a6c4039c90c79026e5
#
_entry.id   77a3744f370396a6c4039c90c79026e5
#
_cell.length_a   1.000
_cell.length_b   1.000
_cell.length_c   1.000
_cell.angle_alpha   90.00
_cell.angle_beta   90.00
_cell.angle_gamma   90.00
#
_symmetry.space_group_name_H-M   'P 1'
#
loop_
_entity.id
_entity.type
_entity.pdbx_description
1 polymer ?
#
loop_
_entity_poly.entity_id
_entity_poly.type
_entity_poly.pdbx_seq_one_letter_code
_entity_poly.pdbx_strand_id
1 'polypeptide(L)'
;CQFVDIAEELAIERAKKLFSCNFANVQPNSGSQMNQAVFLALLQPGDTFMGLDLNSGGHLTHGSPVNMSGKWFKVVSYGVRKDDHLLDMDEIERTAHQTKPKLILAGGTAYSRVWDWKRFRQIADSVGAWLMVDMAHIAGLVAGGVHPSPLPHAHVVTTTTHKSLRGPRGGMILTNDE
;
A
#
# COMPACT_ATOMS: atom_id res chain seq x y z
N CYS A 1 -5.55 29.52 -10.46
CA CYS A 1 -4.99 29.25 -9.37
C CYS A 1 -3.47 29.01 -9.34
N GLN A 2 -2.75 29.84 -10.08
CA GLN A 2 -1.29 29.79 -10.26
C GLN A 2 -0.47 29.51 -8.98
N PHE A 3 -0.83 30.11 -7.85
CA PHE A 3 -0.10 29.89 -6.59
C PHE A 3 -0.37 28.52 -5.95
N VAL A 4 -1.54 27.95 -6.19
CA VAL A 4 -1.87 26.60 -5.74
C VAL A 4 -1.10 25.57 -6.55
N ASP A 5 -1.01 25.79 -7.87
CA ASP A 5 -0.27 24.93 -8.79
C ASP A 5 1.22 24.87 -8.40
N ILE A 6 1.83 26.01 -8.08
CA ILE A 6 3.23 26.06 -7.60
C ILE A 6 3.41 25.24 -6.31
N ALA A 7 2.46 25.33 -5.37
CA ALA A 7 2.55 24.57 -4.12
C ALA A 7 2.43 23.05 -4.36
N GLU A 8 1.55 22.65 -5.28
CA GLU A 8 1.38 21.24 -5.67
C GLU A 8 2.61 20.70 -6.39
N GLU A 9 3.14 21.44 -7.37
CA GLU A 9 4.37 21.08 -8.09
C GLU A 9 5.55 20.88 -7.13
N LEU A 10 5.75 21.80 -6.19
CA LEU A 10 6.80 21.66 -5.17
C LEU A 10 6.58 20.43 -4.28
N ALA A 11 5.35 20.10 -3.93
CA ALA A 11 5.05 18.90 -3.14
C ALA A 11 5.35 17.63 -3.95
N ILE A 12 4.99 17.57 -5.23
CA ILE A 12 5.28 16.46 -6.13
C ILE A 12 6.80 16.26 -6.26
N GLU A 13 7.55 17.32 -6.56
CA GLU A 13 9.01 17.26 -6.72
C GLU A 13 9.69 16.77 -5.44
N ARG A 14 9.27 17.28 -4.28
CA ARG A 14 9.82 16.87 -2.98
C ARG A 14 9.48 15.43 -2.64
N ALA A 15 8.26 14.97 -2.93
CA ALA A 15 7.85 13.58 -2.73
C ALA A 15 8.69 12.64 -3.62
N LYS A 16 8.84 12.98 -4.91
CA LYS A 16 9.68 12.21 -5.86
C LYS A 16 11.13 12.13 -5.38
N LYS A 17 11.70 13.23 -4.93
CA LYS A 17 13.07 13.27 -4.41
C LYS A 17 13.22 12.47 -3.11
N LEU A 18 12.27 12.60 -2.18
CA LEU A 18 12.31 11.95 -0.87
C LEU A 18 12.27 10.43 -0.97
N PHE A 19 11.44 9.91 -1.87
CA PHE A 19 11.20 8.47 -2.03
C PHE A 19 11.89 7.86 -3.25
N SER A 20 12.58 8.66 -4.06
CA SER A 20 13.25 8.22 -5.29
C SER A 20 12.28 7.54 -6.26
N CYS A 21 11.14 8.19 -6.54
CA CYS A 21 10.12 7.70 -7.46
C CYS A 21 9.94 8.61 -8.69
N ASN A 22 9.40 8.05 -9.77
CA ASN A 22 9.20 8.75 -11.03
C ASN A 22 7.94 9.62 -11.01
N PHE A 23 6.88 9.14 -10.35
CA PHE A 23 5.57 9.79 -10.32
C PHE A 23 5.05 9.90 -8.89
N ALA A 24 4.43 11.02 -8.59
CA ALA A 24 3.77 11.27 -7.32
C ALA A 24 2.46 12.04 -7.53
N ASN A 25 1.39 11.59 -6.87
CA ASN A 25 0.14 12.33 -6.73
C ASN A 25 -0.01 12.73 -5.26
N VAL A 26 -0.16 14.02 -5.00
CA VAL A 26 -0.21 14.60 -3.66
C VAL A 26 -1.59 15.17 -3.29
N GLN A 27 -2.59 14.92 -4.14
CA GLN A 27 -3.94 15.46 -3.95
C GLN A 27 -4.80 14.74 -2.90
N PRO A 28 -4.60 13.44 -2.56
CA PRO A 28 -5.42 12.80 -1.54
C PRO A 28 -5.34 13.52 -0.19
N ASN A 29 -6.49 13.74 0.43
CA ASN A 29 -6.56 14.39 1.75
C ASN A 29 -6.33 13.44 2.93
N SER A 30 -6.27 12.13 2.68
CA SER A 30 -6.18 11.11 3.72
C SER A 30 -5.68 9.77 3.17
N GLY A 31 -5.28 8.87 4.08
CA GLY A 31 -4.94 7.50 3.74
C GLY A 31 -6.09 6.72 3.13
N SER A 32 -7.31 6.96 3.60
CA SER A 32 -8.49 6.30 3.03
C SER A 32 -8.74 6.74 1.59
N GLN A 33 -8.63 8.04 1.30
CA GLN A 33 -8.84 8.55 -0.05
C GLN A 33 -7.76 8.06 -1.02
N MET A 34 -6.49 8.05 -0.62
CA MET A 34 -5.43 7.53 -1.50
C MET A 34 -5.64 6.05 -1.85
N ASN A 35 -5.99 5.21 -0.87
CA ASN A 35 -6.22 3.79 -1.12
C ASN A 35 -7.47 3.57 -1.99
N GLN A 36 -8.54 4.36 -1.77
CA GLN A 36 -9.72 4.33 -2.62
C GLN A 36 -9.42 4.72 -4.08
N ALA A 37 -8.60 5.74 -4.28
CA ALA A 37 -8.21 6.17 -5.62
C ALA A 37 -7.45 5.06 -6.37
N VAL A 38 -6.53 4.36 -5.69
CA VAL A 38 -5.83 3.21 -6.29
C VAL A 38 -6.78 2.06 -6.59
N PHE A 39 -7.70 1.72 -5.68
CA PHE A 39 -8.71 0.69 -5.95
C PHE A 39 -9.59 1.03 -7.15
N LEU A 40 -10.04 2.29 -7.27
CA LEU A 40 -10.84 2.74 -8.42
C LEU A 40 -10.08 2.66 -9.75
N ALA A 41 -8.77 2.90 -9.71
CA ALA A 41 -7.93 2.83 -10.91
C ALA A 41 -7.66 1.39 -11.38
N LEU A 42 -7.49 0.46 -10.44
CA LEU A 42 -6.99 -0.89 -10.73
C LEU A 42 -8.04 -2.00 -10.63
N LEU A 43 -9.16 -1.76 -9.96
CA LEU A 43 -10.18 -2.77 -9.67
C LEU A 43 -11.58 -2.35 -10.12
N GLN A 44 -12.43 -3.34 -10.36
CA GLN A 44 -13.86 -3.17 -10.54
C GLN A 44 -14.61 -3.70 -9.31
N PRO A 45 -15.79 -3.15 -8.95
CA PRO A 45 -16.62 -3.71 -7.89
C PRO A 45 -16.85 -5.22 -8.09
N GLY A 46 -16.63 -5.99 -7.03
CA GLY A 46 -16.70 -7.45 -7.07
C GLY A 46 -15.38 -8.16 -7.42
N ASP A 47 -14.34 -7.45 -7.81
CA ASP A 47 -13.02 -8.03 -7.98
C ASP A 47 -12.45 -8.53 -6.64
N THR A 48 -11.56 -9.52 -6.73
CA THR A 48 -10.89 -10.09 -5.56
C THR A 48 -9.56 -9.37 -5.33
N PHE A 49 -9.30 -8.96 -4.09
CA PHE A 49 -7.97 -8.55 -3.66
C PHE A 49 -7.56 -9.22 -2.34
N MET A 50 -6.25 -9.32 -2.11
CA MET A 50 -5.69 -9.80 -0.84
C MET A 50 -5.18 -8.64 0.00
N GLY A 51 -5.39 -8.69 1.32
CA GLY A 51 -4.89 -7.70 2.27
C GLY A 51 -4.60 -8.29 3.64
N LEU A 52 -3.75 -7.60 4.41
CA LEU A 52 -3.46 -8.02 5.79
C LEU A 52 -4.72 -7.85 6.67
N ASP A 53 -5.09 -8.93 7.36
CA ASP A 53 -6.23 -8.92 8.30
C ASP A 53 -6.06 -7.86 9.40
N LEU A 54 -7.17 -7.24 9.77
CA LEU A 54 -7.19 -6.20 10.79
C LEU A 54 -6.62 -6.68 12.14
N ASN A 55 -6.94 -7.93 12.52
CA ASN A 55 -6.44 -8.53 13.77
C ASN A 55 -4.94 -8.85 13.72
N SER A 56 -4.38 -8.94 12.53
CA SER A 56 -2.93 -9.15 12.29
C SER A 56 -2.16 -7.84 12.08
N GLY A 57 -2.81 -6.69 12.28
CA GLY A 57 -2.21 -5.37 12.14
C GLY A 57 -2.48 -4.68 10.81
N GLY A 58 -3.48 -5.12 10.05
CA GLY A 58 -3.95 -4.42 8.84
C GLY A 58 -4.62 -3.08 9.16
N HIS A 59 -5.06 -2.38 8.12
CA HIS A 59 -5.82 -1.13 8.22
C HIS A 59 -7.27 -1.37 7.80
N LEU A 60 -8.20 -0.52 8.23
CA LEU A 60 -9.62 -0.61 7.83
C LEU A 60 -9.79 -0.65 6.31
N THR A 61 -9.00 0.12 5.56
CA THR A 61 -9.03 0.16 4.09
C THR A 61 -8.42 -1.08 3.43
N HIS A 62 -7.87 -2.01 4.20
CA HIS A 62 -7.31 -3.28 3.68
C HIS A 62 -8.36 -4.40 3.64
N GLY A 63 -9.65 -4.06 3.54
CA GLY A 63 -10.71 -5.04 3.36
C GLY A 63 -11.62 -5.26 4.55
N SER A 64 -11.59 -4.39 5.57
CA SER A 64 -12.52 -4.51 6.69
C SER A 64 -13.98 -4.44 6.21
N PRO A 65 -14.89 -5.32 6.70
CA PRO A 65 -16.30 -5.37 6.27
C PRO A 65 -17.06 -4.06 6.50
N VAL A 66 -16.60 -3.23 7.43
CA VAL A 66 -17.24 -1.93 7.72
C VAL A 66 -16.74 -0.82 6.82
N ASN A 67 -15.64 -1.06 6.08
CA ASN A 67 -15.05 -0.11 5.15
C ASN A 67 -15.57 -0.34 3.72
N MET A 68 -15.46 0.69 2.86
CA MET A 68 -15.79 0.61 1.44
C MET A 68 -15.07 -0.58 0.78
N SER A 69 -13.79 -0.79 1.07
CA SER A 69 -12.99 -1.86 0.49
C SER A 69 -13.55 -3.26 0.75
N GLY A 70 -14.10 -3.51 1.94
CA GLY A 70 -14.76 -4.78 2.26
C GLY A 70 -16.19 -4.89 1.76
N LYS A 71 -16.84 -3.76 1.40
CA LYS A 71 -18.21 -3.75 0.87
C LYS A 71 -18.26 -3.89 -0.64
N TRP A 72 -17.28 -3.35 -1.37
CA TRP A 72 -17.27 -3.31 -2.83
C TRP A 72 -16.49 -4.46 -3.46
N PHE A 73 -15.53 -5.02 -2.76
CA PHE A 73 -14.63 -6.03 -3.28
C PHE A 73 -14.75 -7.36 -2.52
N LYS A 74 -14.34 -8.44 -3.16
CA LYS A 74 -14.13 -9.74 -2.50
C LYS A 74 -12.77 -9.73 -1.84
N VAL A 75 -12.75 -9.78 -0.52
CA VAL A 75 -11.52 -9.69 0.26
C VAL A 75 -11.05 -11.08 0.67
N VAL A 76 -9.80 -11.38 0.39
CA VAL A 76 -9.09 -12.54 0.91
C VAL A 76 -8.03 -12.03 1.87
N SER A 77 -8.22 -12.31 3.16
CA SER A 77 -7.27 -11.84 4.17
C SER A 77 -6.12 -12.84 4.34
N TYR A 78 -4.92 -12.31 4.52
CA TYR A 78 -3.78 -13.05 5.06
C TYR A 78 -3.41 -12.50 6.43
N GLY A 79 -2.72 -13.29 7.23
CA GLY A 79 -2.37 -12.91 8.60
C GLY A 79 -0.95 -13.27 8.98
N VAL A 80 -0.65 -13.12 10.26
CA VAL A 80 0.61 -13.56 10.85
C VAL A 80 0.44 -14.94 11.51
N ARG A 81 1.50 -15.72 11.56
CA ARG A 81 1.52 -16.98 12.28
C ARG A 81 1.30 -16.74 13.78
N LYS A 82 0.69 -17.71 14.45
CA LYS A 82 0.33 -17.58 15.89
C LYS A 82 1.51 -17.78 16.83
N ASP A 83 2.52 -18.51 16.38
CA ASP A 83 3.69 -18.90 17.19
C ASP A 83 4.77 -17.82 17.24
N ASP A 84 5.05 -17.13 16.14
CA ASP A 84 6.15 -16.15 16.04
C ASP A 84 5.69 -14.77 15.57
N HIS A 85 4.42 -14.62 15.22
CA HIS A 85 3.80 -13.39 14.69
C HIS A 85 4.46 -12.86 13.41
N LEU A 86 5.06 -13.74 12.61
CA LEU A 86 5.62 -13.40 11.32
C LEU A 86 4.61 -13.68 10.19
N LEU A 87 4.75 -12.95 9.08
CA LEU A 87 4.03 -13.25 7.85
C LEU A 87 4.54 -14.58 7.28
N ASP A 88 3.62 -15.47 6.93
CA ASP A 88 3.92 -16.71 6.24
C ASP A 88 3.85 -16.49 4.72
N MET A 89 4.99 -16.24 4.10
CA MET A 89 5.04 -15.92 2.67
C MET A 89 4.62 -17.10 1.79
N ASP A 90 4.83 -18.34 2.24
CA ASP A 90 4.40 -19.53 1.50
C ASP A 90 2.88 -19.71 1.57
N GLU A 91 2.27 -19.41 2.71
CA GLU A 91 0.81 -19.39 2.85
C GLU A 91 0.18 -18.27 2.00
N ILE A 92 0.80 -17.09 1.99
CA ILE A 92 0.36 -15.97 1.14
C ILE A 92 0.41 -16.38 -0.34
N GLU A 93 1.48 -17.03 -0.78
CA GLU A 93 1.62 -17.52 -2.15
C GLU A 93 0.57 -18.57 -2.50
N ARG A 94 0.38 -19.59 -1.65
CA ARG A 94 -0.66 -20.61 -1.84
C ARG A 94 -2.03 -19.99 -1.97
N THR A 95 -2.36 -19.05 -1.09
CA THR A 95 -3.64 -18.35 -1.08
C THR A 95 -3.82 -17.52 -2.36
N ALA A 96 -2.78 -16.82 -2.80
CA ALA A 96 -2.80 -16.06 -4.04
C ALA A 96 -3.06 -16.98 -5.26
N HIS A 97 -2.39 -18.14 -5.33
CA HIS A 97 -2.63 -19.10 -6.40
C HIS A 97 -4.04 -19.71 -6.40
N GLN A 98 -4.62 -19.93 -5.23
CA GLN A 98 -5.97 -20.47 -5.08
C GLN A 98 -7.05 -19.44 -5.44
N THR A 99 -6.86 -18.19 -5.05
CA THR A 99 -7.91 -17.15 -5.14
C THR A 99 -7.77 -16.23 -6.34
N LYS A 100 -6.59 -16.21 -6.97
CA LYS A 100 -6.29 -15.40 -8.17
C LYS A 100 -6.72 -13.95 -8.00
N PRO A 101 -6.24 -13.24 -6.96
CA PRO A 101 -6.62 -11.86 -6.73
C PRO A 101 -6.11 -10.97 -7.88
N LYS A 102 -6.81 -9.89 -8.18
CA LYS A 102 -6.33 -8.87 -9.12
C LYS A 102 -5.33 -7.90 -8.48
N LEU A 103 -5.33 -7.81 -7.15
CA LEU A 103 -4.44 -6.94 -6.41
C LEU A 103 -4.04 -7.61 -5.09
N ILE A 104 -2.76 -7.50 -4.73
CA ILE A 104 -2.24 -7.84 -3.42
C ILE A 104 -1.82 -6.53 -2.74
N LEU A 105 -2.47 -6.24 -1.61
CA LEU A 105 -2.16 -5.08 -0.77
C LEU A 105 -1.27 -5.52 0.38
N ALA A 106 -0.02 -5.08 0.36
CA ALA A 106 0.94 -5.27 1.43
C ALA A 106 1.09 -3.99 2.26
N GLY A 107 1.52 -4.13 3.49
CA GLY A 107 1.62 -3.03 4.45
C GLY A 107 0.65 -3.21 5.61
N GLY A 108 0.93 -2.52 6.70
CA GLY A 108 0.12 -2.67 7.90
C GLY A 108 0.34 -1.54 8.90
N THR A 109 -0.61 -1.44 9.84
CA THR A 109 -0.60 -0.45 10.91
C THR A 109 0.32 -0.86 12.05
N ALA A 110 0.40 -2.15 12.36
CA ALA A 110 1.02 -2.65 13.59
C ALA A 110 2.00 -3.81 13.39
N TYR A 111 2.45 -4.08 12.17
CA TYR A 111 3.47 -5.10 11.91
C TYR A 111 4.87 -4.50 12.09
N SER A 112 5.61 -4.97 13.11
CA SER A 112 6.88 -4.39 13.54
C SER A 112 8.13 -5.05 12.92
N ARG A 113 7.96 -5.92 11.95
CA ARG A 113 9.07 -6.62 11.28
C ARG A 113 9.32 -6.00 9.90
N VAL A 114 10.49 -6.31 9.33
CA VAL A 114 10.81 -5.93 7.96
C VAL A 114 9.90 -6.67 6.99
N TRP A 115 9.38 -5.96 6.00
CA TRP A 115 8.56 -6.52 4.93
C TRP A 115 9.45 -7.02 3.79
N ASP A 116 9.19 -8.21 3.30
CA ASP A 116 9.87 -8.76 2.10
C ASP A 116 9.12 -8.32 0.83
N TRP A 117 9.34 -7.05 0.42
CA TRP A 117 8.71 -6.48 -0.76
C TRP A 117 9.01 -7.27 -2.03
N LYS A 118 10.23 -7.80 -2.15
CA LYS A 118 10.64 -8.61 -3.30
C LYS A 118 9.82 -9.89 -3.41
N ARG A 119 9.60 -10.57 -2.28
CA ARG A 119 8.79 -11.79 -2.25
C ARG A 119 7.32 -11.49 -2.55
N PHE A 120 6.76 -10.41 -2.01
CA PHE A 120 5.42 -9.95 -2.37
C PHE A 120 5.29 -9.69 -3.88
N ARG A 121 6.28 -9.04 -4.50
CA ARG A 121 6.29 -8.81 -5.95
C ARG A 121 6.31 -10.12 -6.72
N GLN A 122 7.15 -11.07 -6.38
CA GLN A 122 7.21 -12.38 -7.01
C GLN A 122 5.87 -13.11 -6.94
N ILE A 123 5.20 -13.07 -5.79
CA ILE A 123 3.88 -13.66 -5.61
C ILE A 123 2.85 -12.96 -6.51
N ALA A 124 2.83 -11.64 -6.52
CA ALA A 124 1.91 -10.88 -7.36
C ALA A 124 2.09 -11.20 -8.85
N ASP A 125 3.33 -11.19 -9.33
CA ASP A 125 3.66 -11.52 -10.73
C ASP A 125 3.24 -12.95 -11.09
N SER A 126 3.42 -13.92 -10.18
CA SER A 126 3.08 -15.33 -10.41
C SER A 126 1.58 -15.59 -10.65
N VAL A 127 0.72 -14.68 -10.20
CA VAL A 127 -0.73 -14.78 -10.36
C VAL A 127 -1.32 -13.67 -11.26
N GLY A 128 -0.48 -12.79 -11.81
CA GLY A 128 -0.89 -11.66 -12.64
C GLY A 128 -1.62 -10.57 -11.86
N ALA A 129 -1.28 -10.37 -10.59
CA ALA A 129 -1.88 -9.37 -9.72
C ALA A 129 -1.05 -8.09 -9.65
N TRP A 130 -1.70 -6.96 -9.42
CA TRP A 130 -1.03 -5.74 -9.01
C TRP A 130 -0.48 -5.87 -7.59
N LEU A 131 0.73 -5.39 -7.33
CA LEU A 131 1.24 -5.19 -5.97
C LEU A 131 1.07 -3.73 -5.57
N MET A 132 0.21 -3.49 -4.61
CA MET A 132 0.04 -2.21 -3.93
C MET A 132 0.69 -2.29 -2.54
N VAL A 133 1.45 -1.28 -2.14
CA VAL A 133 2.03 -1.19 -0.80
C VAL A 133 1.54 0.07 -0.09
N ASP A 134 0.87 -0.10 1.04
CA ASP A 134 0.55 1.00 1.96
C ASP A 134 1.65 1.10 3.04
N MET A 135 2.55 2.06 2.85
CA MET A 135 3.67 2.29 3.78
C MET A 135 3.41 3.39 4.81
N ALA A 136 2.16 3.81 5.00
CA ALA A 136 1.81 4.98 5.80
C ALA A 136 2.44 4.99 7.21
N HIS A 137 2.52 3.84 7.88
CA HIS A 137 3.09 3.74 9.23
C HIS A 137 4.62 3.72 9.26
N ILE A 138 5.26 3.28 8.18
CA ILE A 138 6.73 3.13 8.08
C ILE A 138 7.38 4.14 7.13
N ALA A 139 6.61 5.04 6.54
CA ALA A 139 7.12 5.98 5.53
C ALA A 139 8.28 6.85 6.03
N GLY A 140 8.26 7.25 7.30
CA GLY A 140 9.38 7.98 7.92
C GLY A 140 10.65 7.12 8.05
N LEU A 141 10.49 5.81 8.31
CA LEU A 141 11.62 4.86 8.36
C LEU A 141 12.19 4.60 6.97
N VAL A 142 11.32 4.53 5.96
CA VAL A 142 11.74 4.39 4.55
C VAL A 142 12.49 5.65 4.11
N ALA A 143 11.94 6.83 4.35
CA ALA A 143 12.58 8.10 4.03
C ALA A 143 13.92 8.30 4.76
N GLY A 144 14.04 7.78 5.99
CA GLY A 144 15.27 7.79 6.79
C GLY A 144 16.26 6.69 6.45
N GLY A 145 15.95 5.80 5.49
CA GLY A 145 16.84 4.72 5.06
C GLY A 145 17.02 3.56 6.05
N VAL A 146 16.17 3.46 7.08
CA VAL A 146 16.26 2.40 8.11
C VAL A 146 15.27 1.25 7.88
N HIS A 147 14.37 1.39 6.91
CA HIS A 147 13.50 0.33 6.42
C HIS A 147 13.60 0.27 4.89
N PRO A 148 13.62 -0.92 4.27
CA PRO A 148 13.68 -1.05 2.81
C PRO A 148 12.51 -0.32 2.12
N SER A 149 12.81 0.39 1.04
CA SER A 149 11.77 1.02 0.22
C SER A 149 10.97 -0.02 -0.57
N PRO A 150 9.63 0.08 -0.60
CA PRO A 150 8.81 -0.76 -1.47
C PRO A 150 8.85 -0.35 -2.95
N LEU A 151 9.26 0.89 -3.27
CA LEU A 151 9.19 1.46 -4.61
C LEU A 151 9.92 0.68 -5.71
N PRO A 152 11.07 0.01 -5.46
CA PRO A 152 11.70 -0.84 -6.46
C PRO A 152 10.90 -2.12 -6.79
N HIS A 153 9.91 -2.45 -6.01
CA HIS A 153 9.19 -3.72 -6.11
C HIS A 153 7.68 -3.56 -6.36
N ALA A 154 7.05 -2.56 -5.74
CA ALA A 154 5.60 -2.34 -5.85
C ALA A 154 5.24 -1.64 -7.17
N HIS A 155 4.10 -1.98 -7.76
CA HIS A 155 3.52 -1.25 -8.88
C HIS A 155 3.02 0.13 -8.44
N VAL A 156 2.44 0.20 -7.24
CA VAL A 156 1.96 1.44 -6.65
C VAL A 156 2.20 1.43 -5.14
N VAL A 157 2.63 2.56 -4.62
CA VAL A 157 2.87 2.78 -3.19
C VAL A 157 2.00 3.91 -2.69
N THR A 158 1.37 3.73 -1.55
CA THR A 158 0.59 4.79 -0.89
C THR A 158 1.18 5.11 0.48
N THR A 159 1.06 6.36 0.89
CA THR A 159 1.45 6.79 2.21
C THR A 159 0.67 8.01 2.67
N THR A 160 0.48 8.14 3.98
CA THR A 160 0.04 9.38 4.60
C THR A 160 1.22 10.29 4.88
N THR A 161 0.96 11.60 4.96
CA THR A 161 1.97 12.61 5.30
C THR A 161 2.06 12.91 6.80
N HIS A 162 1.06 12.53 7.60
CA HIS A 162 0.86 12.95 8.99
C HIS A 162 1.16 11.89 10.06
N LYS A 163 1.74 10.73 9.68
CA LYS A 163 2.17 9.67 10.61
C LYS A 163 3.68 9.79 10.86
N SER A 164 4.46 8.77 10.59
CA SER A 164 5.91 8.79 10.81
C SER A 164 6.66 9.84 9.96
N LEU A 165 6.07 10.34 8.88
CA LEU A 165 6.63 11.48 8.12
C LEU A 165 6.49 12.84 8.84
N ARG A 166 5.67 12.95 9.87
CA ARG A 166 5.47 14.17 10.69
C ARG A 166 4.99 15.42 9.92
N GLY A 167 4.33 15.24 8.79
CA GLY A 167 3.79 16.32 7.98
C GLY A 167 2.35 16.70 8.35
N PRO A 168 1.76 17.66 7.65
CA PRO A 168 0.35 17.97 7.74
C PRO A 168 -0.49 16.78 7.24
N ARG A 169 -1.78 16.78 7.61
CA ARG A 169 -2.70 15.72 7.17
C ARG A 169 -2.86 15.70 5.67
N GLY A 170 -2.66 14.52 5.08
CA GLY A 170 -2.77 14.27 3.64
C GLY A 170 -2.38 12.84 3.30
N GLY A 171 -2.46 12.53 2.02
CA GLY A 171 -2.02 11.26 1.44
C GLY A 171 -1.23 11.48 0.16
N MET A 172 -0.45 10.49 -0.23
CA MET A 172 0.31 10.47 -1.49
C MET A 172 0.20 9.11 -2.15
N ILE A 173 0.19 9.11 -3.47
CA ILE A 173 0.31 7.92 -4.30
C ILE A 173 1.60 8.06 -5.11
N LEU A 174 2.45 7.06 -5.05
CA LEU A 174 3.79 7.06 -5.63
C LEU A 174 3.95 5.84 -6.53
N THR A 175 4.63 5.99 -7.68
CA THR A 175 4.94 4.86 -8.56
C THR A 175 6.19 5.14 -9.39
N ASN A 176 6.80 4.06 -9.89
CA ASN A 176 7.85 4.10 -10.91
C ASN A 176 7.33 3.65 -12.29
N ASP A 177 6.14 3.05 -12.33
CA ASP A 177 5.48 2.57 -13.55
C ASP A 177 4.64 3.69 -14.18
N GLU A 178 4.60 3.78 -15.52
CA GLU A 178 3.75 4.72 -16.28
C GLU A 178 2.31 4.24 -16.36
#